data_a500cc512e46f212a9cd3b22ce57cf2e
#
_entry.id   a500cc512e46f212a9cd3b22ce57cf2e
#
_cell.length_a   1.000
_cell.length_b   1.000
_cell.length_c   1.000
_cell.angle_alpha   90.00
_cell.angle_beta   90.00
_cell.angle_gamma   90.00
#
_symmetry.space_group_name_H-M   'P 1'
#
loop_
_entity.id
_entity.type
_entity.pdbx_description
1 polymer ?
#
loop_
_entity_poly.entity_id
_entity_poly.type
_entity_poly.pdbx_seq_one_letter_code
_entity_poly.pdbx_strand_id
1 'polypeptide(L)'
;KTTAVRDRMIELNKTINWKPASTGEGRFGKWLENLVDWNLSRSRYWGTPLPIWVSEDGTEKKCIGSVKELAEEIEKAIQAGVMKESPFKDFKIGDYSKENYDKIDLHRPYVDDIILVSATGQPMYREKDLIDVWFDSGAMPYAQVHYPFENKELIDNHIKFPADFIAEGVDQTR
;
A
#
# COMPACT_ATOMS: atom_id res chain seq x y z
N LYS A 1 -10.54 3.95 7.01
CA LYS A 1 -10.69 4.64 8.30
C LYS A 1 -10.08 3.79 9.41
N THR A 2 -9.08 4.31 10.08
CA THR A 2 -8.39 3.61 11.20
C THR A 2 -9.35 3.37 12.36
N THR A 3 -10.25 4.32 12.61
CA THR A 3 -11.27 4.20 13.67
C THR A 3 -12.22 3.03 13.49
N ALA A 4 -12.40 2.52 12.27
CA ALA A 4 -13.26 1.36 12.01
C ALA A 4 -12.77 0.05 12.65
N VAL A 5 -11.46 -0.04 12.95
CA VAL A 5 -10.82 -1.22 13.54
C VAL A 5 -10.29 -0.96 14.97
N ARG A 6 -10.56 0.21 15.53
CA ARG A 6 -10.05 0.65 16.84
C ARG A 6 -10.33 -0.36 17.95
N ASP A 7 -11.58 -0.78 18.11
CA ASP A 7 -12.00 -1.64 19.22
C ASP A 7 -11.31 -3.01 19.11
N ARG A 8 -11.14 -3.52 17.89
CA ARG A 8 -10.38 -4.74 17.64
C ARG A 8 -8.89 -4.58 17.97
N MET A 9 -8.29 -3.44 17.66
CA MET A 9 -6.90 -3.13 18.02
C MET A 9 -6.71 -3.07 19.54
N ILE A 10 -7.65 -2.47 20.27
CA ILE A 10 -7.62 -2.43 21.74
C ILE A 10 -7.71 -3.84 22.33
N GLU A 11 -8.58 -4.68 21.78
CA GLU A 11 -8.72 -6.09 22.21
C GLU A 11 -7.40 -6.85 21.99
N LEU A 12 -6.84 -6.76 20.78
CA LEU A 12 -5.58 -7.43 20.42
C LEU A 12 -4.39 -6.93 21.24
N ASN A 13 -4.32 -5.64 21.55
CA ASN A 13 -3.27 -5.10 22.41
C ASN A 13 -3.19 -5.78 23.78
N LYS A 14 -4.34 -6.22 24.33
CA LYS A 14 -4.39 -6.92 25.62
C LYS A 14 -3.82 -8.35 25.57
N THR A 15 -3.65 -8.92 24.39
CA THR A 15 -3.06 -10.25 24.21
C THR A 15 -1.53 -10.22 24.13
N ILE A 16 -0.92 -9.05 23.98
CA ILE A 16 0.52 -8.86 23.84
C ILE A 16 1.21 -8.89 25.21
N ASN A 17 2.27 -9.66 25.34
CA ASN A 17 3.13 -9.66 26.51
C ASN A 17 4.12 -8.49 26.47
N TRP A 18 3.65 -7.30 26.78
CA TRP A 18 4.45 -6.08 26.75
C TRP A 18 5.59 -6.10 27.78
N LYS A 19 6.77 -5.64 27.34
CA LYS A 19 7.94 -5.42 28.20
C LYS A 19 8.51 -4.01 28.01
N PRO A 20 8.29 -3.07 28.90
CA PRO A 20 7.50 -3.20 30.15
C PRO A 20 5.97 -3.19 29.91
N ALA A 21 5.22 -3.84 30.79
CA ALA A 21 3.76 -3.91 30.72
C ALA A 21 3.08 -2.52 30.67
N SER A 22 3.65 -1.56 31.41
CA SER A 22 3.15 -0.17 31.46
C SER A 22 3.10 0.52 30.08
N THR A 23 3.90 0.08 29.11
CA THR A 23 3.82 0.61 27.73
C THR A 23 2.53 0.21 27.07
N GLY A 24 2.14 -1.05 27.16
CA GLY A 24 0.92 -1.57 26.54
C GLY A 24 -0.36 -1.09 27.22
N GLU A 25 -0.39 -1.11 28.55
CA GLU A 25 -1.57 -0.67 29.33
C GLU A 25 -1.70 0.85 29.38
N GLY A 26 -0.56 1.56 29.47
CA GLY A 26 -0.53 3.00 29.60
C GLY A 26 -0.44 3.72 28.24
N ARG A 27 0.80 3.90 27.75
CA ARG A 27 1.06 4.77 26.59
C ARG A 27 0.37 4.30 25.33
N PHE A 28 0.61 3.07 24.92
CA PHE A 28 0.06 2.52 23.68
C PHE A 28 -1.46 2.26 23.80
N GLY A 29 -1.90 1.69 24.91
CA GLY A 29 -3.32 1.45 25.16
C GLY A 29 -4.15 2.73 25.13
N LYS A 30 -3.68 3.79 25.80
CA LYS A 30 -4.34 5.10 25.77
C LYS A 30 -4.32 5.75 24.39
N TRP A 31 -3.25 5.56 23.62
CA TRP A 31 -3.20 6.03 22.26
C TRP A 31 -4.26 5.33 21.38
N LEU A 32 -4.42 4.01 21.53
CA LEU A 32 -5.46 3.24 20.83
C LEU A 32 -6.87 3.71 21.21
N GLU A 33 -7.14 3.95 22.49
CA GLU A 33 -8.44 4.44 22.98
C GLU A 33 -8.82 5.80 22.35
N ASN A 34 -7.82 6.65 22.11
CA ASN A 34 -7.99 7.98 21.51
C ASN A 34 -7.67 8.01 20.01
N LEU A 35 -7.64 6.85 19.34
CA LEU A 35 -7.28 6.73 17.93
C LEU A 35 -8.21 7.56 17.05
N VAL A 36 -7.61 8.34 16.15
CA VAL A 36 -8.29 9.10 15.10
C VAL A 36 -8.00 8.50 13.72
N ASP A 37 -8.77 8.88 12.73
CA ASP A 37 -8.52 8.47 11.35
C ASP A 37 -7.19 9.03 10.85
N TRP A 38 -6.39 8.16 10.24
CA TRP A 38 -5.10 8.50 9.69
C TRP A 38 -5.23 8.97 8.24
N ASN A 39 -4.84 10.21 7.97
CA ASN A 39 -4.69 10.67 6.60
C ASN A 39 -3.37 10.13 6.03
N LEU A 40 -3.47 9.27 5.03
CA LEU A 40 -2.32 8.62 4.41
C LEU A 40 -1.64 9.45 3.32
N SER A 41 -2.30 10.45 2.75
CA SER A 41 -1.73 11.24 1.66
C SER A 41 -0.69 12.25 2.15
N ARG A 42 0.40 12.39 1.38
CA ARG A 42 1.50 13.34 1.63
C ARG A 42 1.84 14.09 0.36
N SER A 43 1.75 15.40 0.41
CA SER A 43 2.13 16.28 -0.69
C SER A 43 3.65 16.47 -0.73
N ARG A 44 4.34 15.46 -1.25
CA ARG A 44 5.81 15.41 -1.39
C ARG A 44 6.17 14.92 -2.79
N TYR A 45 7.42 15.11 -3.19
CA TYR A 45 7.89 14.64 -4.50
C TYR A 45 8.38 13.19 -4.45
N TRP A 46 9.20 12.83 -3.47
CA TRP A 46 9.82 11.51 -3.36
C TRP A 46 9.19 10.65 -2.27
N GLY A 47 8.93 9.41 -2.60
CA GLY A 47 8.34 8.36 -1.76
C GLY A 47 7.45 7.43 -2.57
N THR A 48 6.68 6.58 -1.90
CA THR A 48 5.76 5.63 -2.53
C THR A 48 4.52 6.36 -3.06
N PRO A 49 4.27 6.38 -4.38
CA PRO A 49 3.10 7.02 -4.96
C PRO A 49 1.79 6.35 -4.54
N LEU A 50 0.75 7.14 -4.30
CA LEU A 50 -0.59 6.59 -4.12
C LEU A 50 -1.03 5.90 -5.43
N PRO A 51 -1.43 4.61 -5.38
CA PRO A 51 -1.85 3.86 -6.57
C PRO A 51 -3.30 4.16 -6.95
N ILE A 52 -3.66 5.45 -7.02
CA ILE A 52 -5.02 5.91 -7.29
C ILE A 52 -5.03 6.76 -8.55
N TRP A 53 -5.85 6.37 -9.52
CA TRP A 53 -6.14 7.15 -10.74
C TRP A 53 -7.53 7.74 -10.67
N VAL A 54 -7.67 8.97 -11.11
CA VAL A 54 -8.90 9.75 -11.06
C VAL A 54 -9.22 10.25 -12.47
N SER A 55 -10.47 10.09 -12.91
CA SER A 55 -10.94 10.64 -14.18
C SER A 55 -10.84 12.17 -14.18
N GLU A 56 -10.72 12.77 -15.36
CA GLU A 56 -10.55 14.21 -15.51
C GLU A 56 -11.68 15.02 -14.85
N ASP A 57 -12.90 14.50 -14.89
CA ASP A 57 -14.07 15.10 -14.23
C ASP A 57 -14.20 14.77 -12.73
N GLY A 58 -13.29 13.94 -12.18
CA GLY A 58 -13.26 13.53 -10.78
C GLY A 58 -14.35 12.55 -10.35
N THR A 59 -15.16 12.03 -11.29
CA THR A 59 -16.32 11.19 -10.96
C THR A 59 -15.93 9.73 -10.74
N GLU A 60 -14.87 9.24 -11.41
CA GLU A 60 -14.39 7.87 -11.29
C GLU A 60 -13.00 7.82 -10.65
N LYS A 61 -12.81 6.87 -9.74
CA LYS A 61 -11.51 6.60 -9.10
C LYS A 61 -11.21 5.13 -9.15
N LYS A 62 -9.98 4.79 -9.54
CA LYS A 62 -9.44 3.41 -9.50
C LYS A 62 -8.28 3.35 -8.52
N CYS A 63 -8.33 2.42 -7.58
CA CYS A 63 -7.21 2.06 -6.72
C CYS A 63 -6.61 0.76 -7.24
N ILE A 64 -5.37 0.80 -7.69
CA ILE A 64 -4.68 -0.34 -8.30
C ILE A 64 -3.98 -1.15 -7.21
N GLY A 65 -4.28 -2.43 -7.12
CA GLY A 65 -3.80 -3.33 -6.06
C GLY A 65 -2.56 -4.15 -6.44
N SER A 66 -2.13 -4.15 -7.72
CA SER A 66 -0.97 -4.91 -8.16
C SER A 66 -0.37 -4.39 -9.47
N VAL A 67 0.90 -4.75 -9.73
CA VAL A 67 1.55 -4.46 -11.03
C VAL A 67 0.83 -5.18 -12.17
N LYS A 68 0.30 -6.37 -11.93
CA LYS A 68 -0.50 -7.11 -12.91
C LYS A 68 -1.76 -6.32 -13.30
N GLU A 69 -2.52 -5.87 -12.31
CA GLU A 69 -3.72 -5.05 -12.54
C GLU A 69 -3.37 -3.75 -13.27
N LEU A 70 -2.27 -3.09 -12.87
CA LEU A 70 -1.81 -1.89 -13.55
C LEU A 70 -1.50 -2.15 -15.04
N ALA A 71 -0.80 -3.25 -15.35
CA ALA A 71 -0.50 -3.62 -16.71
C ALA A 71 -1.77 -3.89 -17.54
N GLU A 72 -2.76 -4.59 -16.97
CA GLU A 72 -4.04 -4.86 -17.60
C GLU A 72 -4.83 -3.56 -17.90
N GLU A 73 -4.81 -2.61 -16.96
CA GLU A 73 -5.46 -1.30 -17.15
C GLU A 73 -4.73 -0.42 -18.17
N ILE A 74 -3.39 -0.50 -18.25
CA ILE A 74 -2.59 0.15 -19.29
C ILE A 74 -2.98 -0.39 -20.68
N GLU A 75 -3.13 -1.71 -20.85
CA GLU A 75 -3.54 -2.30 -22.11
C GLU A 75 -4.93 -1.81 -22.54
N LYS A 76 -5.88 -1.69 -21.61
CA LYS A 76 -7.19 -1.09 -21.88
C LYS A 76 -7.07 0.36 -22.34
N ALA A 77 -6.19 1.15 -21.72
CA ALA A 77 -5.97 2.54 -22.08
C ALA A 77 -5.34 2.68 -23.47
N ILE A 78 -4.45 1.75 -23.86
CA ILE A 78 -3.87 1.69 -25.21
C ILE A 78 -4.94 1.34 -26.25
N GLN A 79 -5.77 0.33 -25.98
CA GLN A 79 -6.88 -0.07 -26.88
C GLN A 79 -7.90 1.05 -27.05
N ALA A 80 -8.12 1.85 -26.02
CA ALA A 80 -9.00 3.02 -26.08
C ALA A 80 -8.34 4.25 -26.74
N GLY A 81 -7.05 4.19 -27.09
CA GLY A 81 -6.31 5.30 -27.69
C GLY A 81 -5.93 6.43 -26.72
N VAL A 82 -6.10 6.20 -25.40
CA VAL A 82 -5.76 7.17 -24.36
C VAL A 82 -4.26 7.18 -24.09
N MET A 83 -3.62 6.01 -24.19
CA MET A 83 -2.18 5.83 -24.04
C MET A 83 -1.59 5.23 -25.34
N LYS A 84 -0.36 5.61 -25.69
CA LYS A 84 0.27 5.17 -26.95
C LYS A 84 0.98 3.83 -26.82
N GLU A 85 1.67 3.61 -25.73
CA GLU A 85 2.50 2.44 -25.49
C GLU A 85 2.61 2.13 -23.99
N SER A 86 2.84 0.87 -23.66
CA SER A 86 3.07 0.44 -22.28
C SER A 86 4.51 0.73 -21.84
N PRO A 87 4.73 1.33 -20.67
CA PRO A 87 6.07 1.41 -20.06
C PRO A 87 6.59 0.03 -19.61
N PHE A 88 5.74 -1.00 -19.61
CA PHE A 88 6.04 -2.36 -19.15
C PHE A 88 6.37 -3.35 -20.26
N LYS A 89 6.87 -2.87 -21.41
CA LYS A 89 7.14 -3.69 -22.61
C LYS A 89 7.98 -4.95 -22.31
N ASP A 90 9.01 -4.82 -21.47
CA ASP A 90 9.94 -5.89 -21.16
C ASP A 90 9.67 -6.57 -19.82
N PHE A 91 8.64 -6.11 -19.10
CA PHE A 91 8.26 -6.66 -17.81
C PHE A 91 7.37 -7.89 -17.99
N LYS A 92 7.71 -8.96 -17.25
CA LYS A 92 6.95 -10.22 -17.27
C LYS A 92 6.07 -10.32 -16.02
N ILE A 93 4.75 -10.32 -16.20
CA ILE A 93 3.79 -10.52 -15.11
C ILE A 93 3.97 -11.92 -14.52
N GLY A 94 4.07 -11.99 -13.19
CA GLY A 94 4.27 -13.24 -12.45
C GLY A 94 5.73 -13.69 -12.31
N ASP A 95 6.68 -12.96 -12.87
CA ASP A 95 8.10 -13.14 -12.61
C ASP A 95 8.54 -12.14 -11.55
N TYR A 96 8.74 -12.61 -10.32
CA TYR A 96 9.11 -11.81 -9.14
C TYR A 96 10.62 -11.67 -8.96
N SER A 97 11.42 -12.04 -9.96
CA SER A 97 12.87 -11.87 -9.93
C SER A 97 13.27 -10.39 -9.88
N LYS A 98 14.39 -10.12 -9.22
CA LYS A 98 14.96 -8.77 -9.17
C LYS A 98 15.23 -8.23 -10.58
N GLU A 99 15.76 -9.05 -11.47
CA GLU A 99 16.11 -8.71 -12.86
C GLU A 99 14.87 -8.29 -13.67
N ASN A 100 13.71 -8.82 -13.34
CA ASN A 100 12.45 -8.42 -13.97
C ASN A 100 11.94 -7.09 -13.39
N TYR A 101 12.00 -6.91 -12.07
CA TYR A 101 11.54 -5.69 -11.42
C TYR A 101 12.45 -4.49 -11.68
N ASP A 102 13.75 -4.70 -11.96
CA ASP A 102 14.67 -3.63 -12.37
C ASP A 102 14.30 -2.99 -13.75
N LYS A 103 13.34 -3.57 -14.48
CA LYS A 103 12.86 -3.05 -15.78
C LYS A 103 11.75 -1.99 -15.65
N ILE A 104 11.17 -1.84 -14.48
CA ILE A 104 10.10 -0.88 -14.23
C ILE A 104 10.47 0.03 -13.06
N ASP A 105 9.99 1.27 -13.12
CA ASP A 105 10.09 2.21 -12.01
C ASP A 105 8.70 2.81 -11.76
N LEU A 106 8.19 2.60 -10.55
CA LEU A 106 6.89 3.09 -10.10
C LEU A 106 6.99 4.36 -9.25
N HIS A 107 8.18 4.96 -9.15
CA HIS A 107 8.36 6.27 -8.54
C HIS A 107 7.97 7.41 -9.49
N ARG A 108 7.81 8.59 -8.93
CA ARG A 108 7.71 9.81 -9.73
C ARG A 108 9.09 10.13 -10.34
N PRO A 109 9.14 10.64 -11.57
CA PRO A 109 8.00 11.05 -12.41
C PRO A 109 7.38 9.93 -13.25
N TYR A 110 8.02 8.77 -13.35
CA TYR A 110 7.67 7.70 -14.31
C TYR A 110 6.23 7.19 -14.19
N VAL A 111 5.76 6.99 -12.95
CA VAL A 111 4.38 6.53 -12.71
C VAL A 111 3.33 7.58 -13.07
N ASP A 112 3.71 8.87 -13.09
CA ASP A 112 2.81 9.96 -13.43
C ASP A 112 2.51 10.03 -14.94
N ASP A 113 3.33 9.38 -15.78
CA ASP A 113 3.13 9.27 -17.22
C ASP A 113 2.14 8.15 -17.59
N ILE A 114 1.74 7.32 -16.63
CA ILE A 114 0.75 6.26 -16.83
C ILE A 114 -0.66 6.87 -16.77
N ILE A 115 -1.34 6.87 -17.90
CA ILE A 115 -2.72 7.35 -18.05
C ILE A 115 -3.62 6.14 -18.25
N LEU A 116 -4.60 5.96 -17.37
CA LEU A 116 -5.59 4.89 -17.50
C LEU A 116 -6.88 5.39 -18.18
N VAL A 117 -7.82 4.50 -18.40
CA VAL A 117 -9.09 4.84 -19.02
C VAL A 117 -10.25 4.52 -18.07
N SER A 118 -11.20 5.45 -17.97
CA SER A 118 -12.43 5.28 -17.19
C SER A 118 -13.44 4.37 -17.91
N ALA A 119 -14.48 3.96 -17.21
CA ALA A 119 -15.58 3.21 -17.81
C ALA A 119 -16.32 4.01 -18.92
N THR A 120 -16.24 5.34 -18.88
CA THR A 120 -16.82 6.25 -19.86
C THR A 120 -15.86 6.62 -20.99
N GLY A 121 -14.64 6.05 -21.02
CA GLY A 121 -13.63 6.32 -22.05
C GLY A 121 -12.80 7.58 -21.81
N GLN A 122 -12.92 8.24 -20.65
CA GLN A 122 -12.13 9.43 -20.30
C GLN A 122 -10.74 9.04 -19.80
N PRO A 123 -9.71 9.88 -20.00
CA PRO A 123 -8.41 9.68 -19.40
C PRO A 123 -8.50 9.78 -17.86
N MET A 124 -7.72 8.94 -17.19
CA MET A 124 -7.57 8.94 -15.75
C MET A 124 -6.10 9.21 -15.40
N TYR A 125 -5.87 10.18 -14.54
CA TYR A 125 -4.53 10.59 -14.10
C TYR A 125 -4.29 10.14 -12.66
N ARG A 126 -3.05 9.77 -12.37
CA ARG A 126 -2.67 9.36 -11.03
C ARG A 126 -2.81 10.53 -10.04
N GLU A 127 -3.31 10.27 -8.85
CA GLU A 127 -3.32 11.21 -7.73
C GLU A 127 -1.88 11.61 -7.37
N LYS A 128 -1.60 12.93 -7.31
CA LYS A 128 -0.21 13.44 -7.22
C LYS A 128 0.47 13.16 -5.88
N ASP A 129 -0.32 12.97 -4.82
CA ASP A 129 0.21 12.71 -3.50
C ASP A 129 0.90 11.34 -3.41
N LEU A 130 1.75 11.22 -2.40
CA LEU A 130 2.43 10.00 -1.99
C LEU A 130 1.73 9.43 -0.76
N ILE A 131 1.99 8.17 -0.45
CA ILE A 131 1.56 7.58 0.80
C ILE A 131 2.52 7.97 1.93
N ASP A 132 2.01 8.05 3.15
CA ASP A 132 2.81 8.26 4.34
C ASP A 132 3.86 7.13 4.50
N VAL A 133 5.11 7.50 4.68
CA VAL A 133 6.23 6.54 4.87
C VAL A 133 6.00 5.57 6.04
N TRP A 134 5.22 5.97 7.04
CA TRP A 134 4.85 5.08 8.15
C TRP A 134 3.90 3.96 7.72
N PHE A 135 3.18 4.13 6.62
CA PHE A 135 2.42 3.04 6.01
C PHE A 135 3.35 1.98 5.40
N ASP A 136 4.41 2.40 4.70
CA ASP A 136 5.41 1.48 4.16
C ASP A 136 6.09 0.68 5.29
N SER A 137 6.51 1.37 6.35
CA SER A 137 7.06 0.73 7.54
C SER A 137 6.08 -0.25 8.18
N GLY A 138 4.82 0.13 8.32
CA GLY A 138 3.75 -0.72 8.88
C GLY A 138 3.37 -1.91 8.02
N ALA A 139 3.68 -1.88 6.72
CA ALA A 139 3.43 -2.98 5.80
C ALA A 139 4.47 -4.12 5.90
N MET A 140 5.60 -3.90 6.60
CA MET A 140 6.71 -4.85 6.68
C MET A 140 6.30 -6.29 7.05
N PRO A 141 5.39 -6.56 8.00
CA PRO A 141 4.99 -7.92 8.36
C PRO A 141 4.45 -8.74 7.17
N TYR A 142 3.87 -8.09 6.19
CA TYR A 142 3.34 -8.69 4.97
C TYR A 142 4.33 -8.58 3.80
N ALA A 143 4.93 -7.41 3.65
CA ALA A 143 5.83 -7.10 2.54
C ALA A 143 7.09 -7.97 2.52
N GLN A 144 7.63 -8.34 3.68
CA GLN A 144 8.84 -9.18 3.77
C GLN A 144 8.68 -10.57 3.15
N VAL A 145 7.45 -11.08 3.02
CA VAL A 145 7.15 -12.36 2.39
C VAL A 145 6.42 -12.18 1.05
N HIS A 146 6.29 -10.94 0.56
CA HIS A 146 5.59 -10.57 -0.67
C HIS A 146 4.11 -11.02 -0.69
N TYR A 147 3.45 -10.99 0.48
CA TYR A 147 2.03 -11.30 0.59
C TYR A 147 1.17 -10.23 -0.11
N PRO A 148 0.09 -10.58 -0.83
CA PRO A 148 -0.50 -11.93 -1.01
C PRO A 148 -0.01 -12.64 -2.29
N PHE A 149 1.02 -12.14 -2.98
CA PHE A 149 1.43 -12.62 -4.31
C PHE A 149 2.31 -13.88 -4.22
N GLU A 150 3.15 -13.97 -3.18
CA GLU A 150 3.97 -15.12 -2.87
C GLU A 150 3.79 -15.52 -1.40
N ASN A 151 4.21 -16.74 -1.04
CA ASN A 151 4.28 -17.22 0.34
C ASN A 151 3.00 -17.00 1.16
N LYS A 152 1.85 -17.02 0.50
CA LYS A 152 0.55 -16.72 1.11
C LYS A 152 0.26 -17.60 2.31
N GLU A 153 0.65 -18.85 2.27
CA GLU A 153 0.51 -19.84 3.34
C GLU A 153 1.22 -19.46 4.64
N LEU A 154 2.30 -18.68 4.56
CA LEU A 154 3.04 -18.24 5.75
C LEU A 154 2.22 -17.27 6.61
N ILE A 155 1.34 -16.52 6.00
CA ILE A 155 0.45 -15.57 6.66
C ILE A 155 -0.90 -16.24 6.98
N ASP A 156 -1.55 -16.87 6.00
CA ASP A 156 -2.89 -17.45 6.14
C ASP A 156 -2.94 -18.58 7.19
N ASN A 157 -1.84 -19.33 7.32
CA ASN A 157 -1.73 -20.42 8.31
C ASN A 157 -1.04 -19.98 9.62
N HIS A 158 -0.88 -18.66 9.83
CA HIS A 158 -0.26 -18.11 11.04
C HIS A 158 1.17 -18.61 11.34
N ILE A 159 1.96 -18.91 10.30
CA ILE A 159 3.35 -19.40 10.45
C ILE A 159 4.31 -18.22 10.72
N LYS A 160 4.11 -17.10 10.04
CA LYS A 160 4.96 -15.89 10.14
C LYS A 160 4.24 -14.67 10.69
N PHE A 161 2.93 -14.76 10.88
CA PHE A 161 2.13 -13.66 11.39
C PHE A 161 1.02 -14.20 12.33
N PRO A 162 0.81 -13.60 13.50
CA PRO A 162 1.56 -12.46 14.06
C PRO A 162 3.00 -12.83 14.39
N ALA A 163 3.87 -11.81 14.53
CA ALA A 163 5.26 -12.02 14.93
C ALA A 163 5.34 -12.48 16.39
N ASP A 164 6.27 -13.42 16.67
CA ASP A 164 6.52 -13.94 18.04
C ASP A 164 7.20 -12.89 18.91
N PHE A 165 8.00 -12.01 18.31
CA PHE A 165 8.76 -10.98 19.00
C PHE A 165 8.89 -9.72 18.16
N ILE A 166 8.63 -8.57 18.79
CA ILE A 166 8.81 -7.22 18.21
C ILE A 166 9.60 -6.38 19.20
N ALA A 167 10.68 -5.75 18.73
CA ALA A 167 11.48 -4.80 19.52
C ALA A 167 11.41 -3.42 18.86
N GLU A 168 10.84 -2.46 19.56
CA GLU A 168 10.66 -1.08 19.09
C GLU A 168 11.10 -0.08 20.14
N GLY A 169 11.56 1.10 19.71
CA GLY A 169 11.73 2.25 20.60
C GLY A 169 10.38 2.72 21.16
N VAL A 170 10.38 3.22 22.38
CA VAL A 170 9.15 3.68 23.05
C VAL A 170 8.42 4.80 22.30
N ASP A 171 9.12 5.57 21.50
CA ASP A 171 8.56 6.60 20.61
C ASP A 171 7.66 6.02 19.51
N GLN A 172 7.82 4.75 19.14
CA GLN A 172 6.97 4.05 18.17
C GLN A 172 5.57 3.68 18.75
N THR A 173 5.33 3.91 20.01
CA THR A 173 4.07 3.61 20.70
C THR A 173 3.13 4.81 20.81
N ARG A 174 3.16 5.72 19.85
CA ARG A 174 2.32 6.92 19.81
C ARG A 174 1.94 7.31 18.37
#